data_6da7aa0b7eba6b3de65f06ecad010a71
#
_entry.id   6da7aa0b7eba6b3de65f06ecad010a71
#
_cell.length_a   1.000
_cell.length_b   1.000
_cell.length_c   1.000
_cell.angle_alpha   90.00
_cell.angle_beta   90.00
_cell.angle_gamma   90.00
#
_symmetry.space_group_name_H-M   'P 1'
#
loop_
_entity.id
_entity.type
_entity.pdbx_description
1 polymer ?
#
loop_
_entity_poly.entity_id
_entity_poly.type
_entity_poly.pdbx_seq_one_letter_code
_entity_poly.pdbx_strand_id
1 'polypeptide(L)'
;DRAEAFKIEEIEEKVILVGVSEQDGDDAEDSVAELAELVKTAGATVVGTMIQKRELIHPGTYIGSGKVAELKQLVEELGATGIVCDDELSPAQLRNLEDMLDTKVMDRTLIILDIFAARATTSEGKIQVELAQLKYRLSRLTGLGRSMSRLGGGIGTRGPGEKKLEIDRRLIKDRIAQLNRELKEVRQHRDITRAQREKNQMPVAAIVGYTNAGKSTLINTLTNA
;
A
#
# COMPACT_ATOMS: atom_id res chain seq x y z
N ASP A 1 0.76 19.18 -39.75
CA ASP A 1 0.17 18.20 -38.83
C ASP A 1 0.85 18.35 -37.48
N ARG A 2 0.19 19.09 -36.61
CA ARG A 2 0.64 19.35 -35.24
C ARG A 2 0.09 18.21 -34.39
N ALA A 3 0.96 17.34 -33.92
CA ALA A 3 0.65 16.46 -32.79
C ALA A 3 0.43 17.34 -31.55
N GLU A 4 -0.81 17.55 -31.16
CA GLU A 4 -1.17 18.08 -29.85
C GLU A 4 -0.73 17.05 -28.84
N ALA A 5 0.40 17.32 -28.17
CA ALA A 5 0.81 16.59 -26.99
C ALA A 5 -0.26 16.83 -25.91
N PHE A 6 -1.08 15.83 -25.64
CA PHE A 6 -1.93 15.82 -24.46
C PHE A 6 -1.01 15.97 -23.23
N LYS A 7 -0.98 17.16 -22.66
CA LYS A 7 -0.48 17.35 -21.31
C LYS A 7 -1.43 16.57 -20.40
N ILE A 8 -0.99 15.41 -19.95
CA ILE A 8 -1.60 14.76 -18.80
C ILE A 8 -1.33 15.73 -17.64
N GLU A 9 -2.34 16.51 -17.25
CA GLU A 9 -2.30 17.24 -16.00
C GLU A 9 -2.11 16.19 -14.92
N GLU A 10 -0.97 16.18 -14.24
CA GLU A 10 -0.77 15.39 -13.04
C GLU A 10 -1.82 15.87 -12.03
N ILE A 11 -2.86 15.08 -11.84
CA ILE A 11 -3.88 15.35 -10.82
C ILE A 11 -3.18 15.23 -9.47
N GLU A 12 -2.99 16.34 -8.78
CA GLU A 12 -2.44 16.37 -7.44
C GLU A 12 -3.34 15.54 -6.52
N GLU A 13 -2.82 14.42 -6.00
CA GLU A 13 -3.54 13.60 -5.02
C GLU A 13 -3.56 14.33 -3.67
N LYS A 14 -4.76 14.76 -3.26
CA LYS A 14 -5.04 15.43 -1.99
C LYS A 14 -5.74 14.46 -1.06
N VAL A 15 -5.15 14.16 0.08
CA VAL A 15 -5.67 13.14 0.98
C VAL A 15 -5.91 13.65 2.40
N ILE A 16 -6.91 13.05 3.05
CA ILE A 16 -7.18 13.21 4.48
C ILE A 16 -6.66 11.97 5.20
N LEU A 17 -5.90 12.17 6.27
CA LEU A 17 -5.44 11.09 7.13
C LEU A 17 -6.49 10.75 8.17
N VAL A 18 -6.69 9.46 8.43
CA VAL A 18 -7.67 8.97 9.37
C VAL A 18 -7.02 7.99 10.33
N GLY A 19 -7.07 8.28 11.62
CA GLY A 19 -6.54 7.44 12.69
C GLY A 19 -7.61 7.09 13.74
N VAL A 20 -7.36 6.02 14.49
CA VAL A 20 -8.13 5.63 15.67
C VAL A 20 -7.21 5.56 16.87
N SER A 21 -7.57 6.23 17.95
CA SER A 21 -6.92 6.14 19.26
C SER A 21 -7.75 5.21 20.13
N GLU A 22 -7.18 4.06 20.52
CA GLU A 22 -7.92 3.03 21.28
C GLU A 22 -7.86 3.25 22.80
N GLN A 23 -6.84 3.95 23.32
CA GLN A 23 -6.67 4.22 24.74
C GLN A 23 -6.16 5.64 25.01
N ASP A 24 -6.41 6.14 26.24
CA ASP A 24 -5.79 7.38 26.68
C ASP A 24 -4.28 7.20 26.84
N GLY A 25 -3.50 7.92 26.00
CA GLY A 25 -2.04 7.88 25.99
C GLY A 25 -1.45 6.94 24.93
N ASP A 26 -2.23 6.48 23.96
CA ASP A 26 -1.67 5.84 22.79
C ASP A 26 -1.05 6.92 21.85
N ASP A 27 -0.05 6.50 21.07
CA ASP A 27 0.73 7.38 20.19
C ASP A 27 0.02 7.63 18.84
N ALA A 28 -1.33 7.67 18.80
CA ALA A 28 -2.11 7.81 17.57
C ALA A 28 -1.79 9.12 16.84
N GLU A 29 -1.56 10.20 17.57
CA GLU A 29 -1.15 11.49 16.98
C GLU A 29 0.23 11.38 16.33
N ASP A 30 1.20 10.74 17.00
CA ASP A 30 2.54 10.51 16.47
C ASP A 30 2.52 9.55 15.29
N SER A 31 1.70 8.50 15.35
CA SER A 31 1.52 7.54 14.25
C SER A 31 0.95 8.21 13.00
N VAL A 32 -0.07 9.05 13.15
CA VAL A 32 -0.65 9.80 12.04
C VAL A 32 0.32 10.87 11.51
N ALA A 33 1.14 11.48 12.37
CA ALA A 33 2.20 12.38 11.93
C ALA A 33 3.27 11.66 11.10
N GLU A 34 3.66 10.44 11.49
CA GLU A 34 4.54 9.59 10.67
C GLU A 34 3.88 9.22 9.33
N LEU A 35 2.59 8.87 9.34
CA LEU A 35 1.83 8.59 8.12
C LEU A 35 1.83 9.80 7.17
N ALA A 36 1.74 11.02 7.68
CA ALA A 36 1.82 12.23 6.87
C ALA A 36 3.14 12.33 6.10
N GLU A 37 4.26 11.99 6.73
CA GLU A 37 5.57 11.97 6.06
C GLU A 37 5.67 10.84 5.02
N LEU A 38 5.06 9.67 5.28
CA LEU A 38 4.97 8.59 4.30
C LEU A 38 4.15 9.01 3.08
N VAL A 39 2.99 9.61 3.28
CA VAL A 39 2.10 10.10 2.21
C VAL A 39 2.80 11.14 1.35
N LYS A 40 3.48 12.09 1.97
CA LYS A 40 4.31 13.10 1.28
C LYS A 40 5.44 12.45 0.47
N THR A 41 6.09 11.43 1.04
CA THR A 41 7.14 10.66 0.35
C THR A 41 6.57 9.89 -0.86
N ALA A 42 5.32 9.45 -0.79
CA ALA A 42 4.62 8.81 -1.92
C ALA A 42 4.17 9.80 -3.00
N GLY A 43 4.26 11.13 -2.76
CA GLY A 43 3.94 12.17 -3.71
C GLY A 43 2.54 12.75 -3.60
N ALA A 44 1.81 12.47 -2.51
CA ALA A 44 0.50 13.06 -2.26
C ALA A 44 0.57 14.20 -1.23
N THR A 45 -0.43 15.08 -1.26
CA THR A 45 -0.55 16.23 -0.34
C THR A 45 -1.59 15.93 0.73
N VAL A 46 -1.21 16.07 2.00
CA VAL A 46 -2.14 15.95 3.14
C VAL A 46 -2.89 17.27 3.32
N VAL A 47 -4.21 17.24 3.17
CA VAL A 47 -5.09 18.43 3.29
C VAL A 47 -5.90 18.44 4.58
N GLY A 48 -5.93 17.36 5.33
CA GLY A 48 -6.63 17.26 6.61
C GLY A 48 -6.26 16.01 7.38
N THR A 49 -6.64 15.99 8.66
CA THR A 49 -6.42 14.85 9.56
C THR A 49 -7.62 14.68 10.47
N MET A 50 -8.04 13.44 10.68
CA MET A 50 -9.12 13.08 11.58
C MET A 50 -8.70 11.90 12.46
N ILE A 51 -8.73 12.07 13.78
CA ILE A 51 -8.47 11.01 14.74
C ILE A 51 -9.72 10.81 15.59
N GLN A 52 -10.19 9.57 15.67
CA GLN A 52 -11.33 9.21 16.51
C GLN A 52 -10.88 8.42 17.73
N LYS A 53 -11.23 8.86 18.94
CA LYS A 53 -11.07 8.08 20.16
C LYS A 53 -12.16 7.01 20.23
N ARG A 54 -11.76 5.74 20.38
CA ARG A 54 -12.64 4.58 20.54
C ARG A 54 -11.96 3.50 21.36
N GLU A 55 -12.74 2.72 22.07
CA GLU A 55 -12.21 1.53 22.78
C GLU A 55 -11.76 0.42 21.84
N LEU A 56 -12.38 0.32 20.64
CA LEU A 56 -12.05 -0.67 19.61
C LEU A 56 -12.31 -0.11 18.21
N ILE A 57 -11.48 -0.48 17.27
CA ILE A 57 -11.68 -0.21 15.84
C ILE A 57 -13.03 -0.78 15.38
N HIS A 58 -13.78 0.01 14.62
CA HIS A 58 -15.09 -0.45 14.14
C HIS A 58 -14.90 -1.54 13.07
N PRO A 59 -15.48 -2.74 13.23
CA PRO A 59 -15.21 -3.89 12.37
C PRO A 59 -15.69 -3.70 10.92
N GLY A 60 -16.68 -2.85 10.71
CA GLY A 60 -17.26 -2.61 9.37
C GLY A 60 -16.71 -1.41 8.64
N THR A 61 -16.32 -0.34 9.34
CA THR A 61 -15.96 0.95 8.73
C THR A 61 -14.72 1.60 9.33
N TYR A 62 -13.94 0.87 10.15
CA TYR A 62 -12.73 1.39 10.81
C TYR A 62 -13.04 2.48 11.88
N ILE A 63 -13.81 3.51 11.51
CA ILE A 63 -14.35 4.56 12.38
C ILE A 63 -15.88 4.43 12.53
N GLY A 64 -16.45 5.08 13.52
CA GLY A 64 -17.90 5.04 13.75
C GLY A 64 -18.71 5.73 12.64
N SER A 65 -19.96 5.32 12.43
CA SER A 65 -20.83 5.83 11.35
C SER A 65 -21.01 7.35 11.38
N GLY A 66 -21.17 7.95 12.57
CA GLY A 66 -21.23 9.41 12.72
C GLY A 66 -19.96 10.09 12.23
N LYS A 67 -18.78 9.48 12.53
CA LYS A 67 -17.50 10.00 12.11
C LYS A 67 -17.25 9.82 10.60
N VAL A 68 -17.82 8.77 9.98
CA VAL A 68 -17.81 8.62 8.52
C VAL A 68 -18.59 9.76 7.84
N ALA A 69 -19.73 10.18 8.41
CA ALA A 69 -20.51 11.30 7.88
C ALA A 69 -19.74 12.63 7.96
N GLU A 70 -19.07 12.90 9.10
CA GLU A 70 -18.20 14.07 9.25
C GLU A 70 -17.02 14.02 8.25
N LEU A 71 -16.40 12.84 8.08
CA LEU A 71 -15.31 12.65 7.13
C LEU A 71 -15.74 12.91 5.68
N LYS A 72 -16.96 12.50 5.31
CA LYS A 72 -17.53 12.78 3.98
C LYS A 72 -17.66 14.29 3.72
N GLN A 73 -18.18 15.03 4.70
CA GLN A 73 -18.24 16.50 4.60
C GLN A 73 -16.85 17.11 4.46
N LEU A 74 -15.89 16.63 5.24
CA LEU A 74 -14.52 17.13 5.20
C LEU A 74 -13.84 16.84 3.84
N VAL A 75 -14.12 15.68 3.22
CA VAL A 75 -13.64 15.34 1.87
C VAL A 75 -14.16 16.37 0.84
N GLU A 76 -15.44 16.71 0.91
CA GLU A 76 -16.05 17.69 0.01
C GLU A 76 -15.51 19.11 0.26
N GLU A 77 -15.42 19.54 1.51
CA GLU A 77 -14.94 20.87 1.89
C GLU A 77 -13.48 21.13 1.50
N LEU A 78 -12.63 20.15 1.69
CA LEU A 78 -11.18 20.26 1.38
C LEU A 78 -10.84 19.88 -0.06
N GLY A 79 -11.80 19.40 -0.84
CA GLY A 79 -11.58 18.90 -2.19
C GLY A 79 -10.59 17.73 -2.21
N ALA A 80 -10.67 16.84 -1.20
CA ALA A 80 -9.79 15.69 -1.13
C ALA A 80 -10.16 14.66 -2.19
N THR A 81 -9.14 14.06 -2.81
CA THR A 81 -9.29 13.02 -3.85
C THR A 81 -9.26 11.61 -3.26
N GLY A 82 -8.94 11.49 -1.97
CA GLY A 82 -8.87 10.23 -1.26
C GLY A 82 -8.67 10.39 0.25
N ILE A 83 -8.75 9.28 0.97
CA ILE A 83 -8.37 9.19 2.38
C ILE A 83 -7.30 8.11 2.57
N VAL A 84 -6.51 8.26 3.63
CA VAL A 84 -5.50 7.26 4.04
C VAL A 84 -5.73 6.91 5.50
N CYS A 85 -6.06 5.67 5.78
CA CYS A 85 -6.20 5.16 7.15
C CYS A 85 -4.83 4.71 7.70
N ASP A 86 -4.60 4.98 8.98
CA ASP A 86 -3.33 4.71 9.64
C ASP A 86 -3.08 3.21 9.86
N ASP A 87 -4.14 2.44 10.04
CA ASP A 87 -4.08 0.99 10.18
C ASP A 87 -4.35 0.26 8.87
N GLU A 88 -3.93 -1.02 8.79
CA GLU A 88 -4.30 -1.89 7.69
C GLU A 88 -5.81 -2.22 7.74
N LEU A 89 -6.51 -1.89 6.67
CA LEU A 89 -7.94 -2.12 6.57
C LEU A 89 -8.25 -3.55 6.12
N SER A 90 -9.26 -4.16 6.74
CA SER A 90 -9.86 -5.37 6.17
C SER A 90 -10.54 -5.06 4.83
N PRO A 91 -10.71 -6.06 3.93
CA PRO A 91 -11.42 -5.86 2.67
C PRO A 91 -12.85 -5.32 2.83
N ALA A 92 -13.52 -5.65 3.94
CA ALA A 92 -14.86 -5.16 4.24
C ALA A 92 -14.85 -3.68 4.66
N GLN A 93 -13.91 -3.28 5.52
CA GLN A 93 -13.74 -1.89 5.93
C GLN A 93 -13.42 -0.99 4.75
N LEU A 94 -12.45 -1.40 3.90
CA LEU A 94 -12.05 -0.66 2.72
C LEU A 94 -13.27 -0.37 1.83
N ARG A 95 -14.00 -1.42 1.45
CA ARG A 95 -15.16 -1.31 0.58
C ARG A 95 -16.28 -0.46 1.19
N ASN A 96 -16.63 -0.71 2.45
CA ASN A 96 -17.70 0.04 3.09
C ASN A 96 -17.35 1.53 3.18
N LEU A 97 -16.09 1.87 3.44
CA LEU A 97 -15.64 3.26 3.42
C LEU A 97 -15.70 3.87 2.02
N GLU A 98 -15.24 3.17 0.99
CA GLU A 98 -15.33 3.62 -0.40
C GLU A 98 -16.77 3.86 -0.83
N ASP A 99 -17.70 2.92 -0.51
CA ASP A 99 -19.12 3.01 -0.83
C ASP A 99 -19.79 4.19 -0.10
N MET A 100 -19.41 4.46 1.16
CA MET A 100 -20.01 5.53 1.96
C MET A 100 -19.45 6.92 1.64
N LEU A 101 -18.15 7.00 1.37
CA LEU A 101 -17.46 8.26 1.12
C LEU A 101 -17.47 8.69 -0.35
N ASP A 102 -17.76 7.74 -1.26
CA ASP A 102 -17.65 7.93 -2.71
C ASP A 102 -16.27 8.50 -3.12
N THR A 103 -15.21 8.02 -2.48
CA THR A 103 -13.84 8.46 -2.72
C THR A 103 -12.85 7.32 -2.53
N LYS A 104 -11.64 7.46 -3.09
CA LYS A 104 -10.55 6.49 -2.96
C LYS A 104 -10.16 6.31 -1.50
N VAL A 105 -10.10 5.07 -1.05
CA VAL A 105 -9.67 4.71 0.30
C VAL A 105 -8.37 3.91 0.22
N MET A 106 -7.38 4.35 0.95
CA MET A 106 -6.07 3.74 1.07
C MET A 106 -5.75 3.46 2.54
N ASP A 107 -4.78 2.62 2.78
CA ASP A 107 -4.24 2.39 4.12
C ASP A 107 -2.72 2.53 4.14
N ARG A 108 -2.13 2.53 5.34
CA ARG A 108 -0.68 2.66 5.55
C ARG A 108 0.10 1.63 4.73
N THR A 109 -0.37 0.39 4.65
CA THR A 109 0.28 -0.69 3.91
C THR A 109 0.41 -0.36 2.43
N LEU A 110 -0.66 0.16 1.81
CA LEU A 110 -0.63 0.55 0.39
C LEU A 110 0.37 1.69 0.15
N ILE A 111 0.38 2.71 1.00
CA ILE A 111 1.34 3.83 0.89
C ILE A 111 2.79 3.35 0.97
N ILE A 112 3.10 2.46 1.90
CA ILE A 112 4.44 1.87 2.04
C ILE A 112 4.82 1.07 0.78
N LEU A 113 3.90 0.28 0.24
CA LEU A 113 4.12 -0.48 -0.99
C LEU A 113 4.38 0.43 -2.19
N ASP A 114 3.68 1.55 -2.30
CA ASP A 114 3.88 2.53 -3.38
C ASP A 114 5.25 3.22 -3.26
N ILE A 115 5.68 3.57 -2.05
CA ILE A 115 7.03 4.11 -1.81
C ILE A 115 8.11 3.09 -2.22
N PHE A 116 7.95 1.81 -1.85
CA PHE A 116 8.89 0.77 -2.26
C PHE A 116 8.89 0.56 -3.76
N ALA A 117 7.72 0.60 -4.41
CA ALA A 117 7.63 0.48 -5.86
C ALA A 117 8.39 1.59 -6.60
N ALA A 118 8.25 2.84 -6.12
CA ALA A 118 8.95 3.98 -6.68
C ALA A 118 10.48 3.92 -6.47
N ARG A 119 10.95 3.29 -5.39
CA ARG A 119 12.37 3.24 -5.00
C ARG A 119 13.10 1.96 -5.39
N ALA A 120 12.40 0.93 -5.83
CA ALA A 120 13.00 -0.35 -6.22
C ALA A 120 13.84 -0.21 -7.49
N THR A 121 15.15 -0.28 -7.37
CA THR A 121 16.10 -0.16 -8.49
C THR A 121 16.59 -1.51 -8.98
N THR A 122 16.76 -2.48 -8.07
CA THR A 122 17.26 -3.81 -8.40
C THR A 122 16.16 -4.72 -8.97
N SER A 123 16.54 -5.67 -9.84
CA SER A 123 15.59 -6.66 -10.38
C SER A 123 14.91 -7.46 -9.26
N GLU A 124 15.67 -7.93 -8.27
CA GLU A 124 15.10 -8.63 -7.11
C GLU A 124 14.12 -7.75 -6.33
N GLY A 125 14.48 -6.49 -6.07
CA GLY A 125 13.62 -5.53 -5.36
C GLY A 125 12.31 -5.27 -6.10
N LYS A 126 12.36 -5.07 -7.41
CA LYS A 126 11.17 -4.87 -8.25
C LYS A 126 10.23 -6.07 -8.19
N ILE A 127 10.76 -7.30 -8.33
CA ILE A 127 9.97 -8.53 -8.23
C ILE A 127 9.35 -8.67 -6.83
N GLN A 128 10.10 -8.40 -5.77
CA GLN A 128 9.59 -8.49 -4.39
C GLN A 128 8.46 -7.50 -4.13
N VAL A 129 8.58 -6.25 -4.59
CA VAL A 129 7.55 -5.22 -4.43
C VAL A 129 6.31 -5.57 -5.25
N GLU A 130 6.46 -5.98 -6.52
CA GLU A 130 5.33 -6.43 -7.35
C GLU A 130 4.60 -7.61 -6.69
N LEU A 131 5.34 -8.58 -6.14
CA LEU A 131 4.77 -9.69 -5.37
C LEU A 131 3.96 -9.22 -4.17
N ALA A 132 4.47 -8.27 -3.39
CA ALA A 132 3.79 -7.73 -2.22
C ALA A 132 2.51 -6.99 -2.63
N GLN A 133 2.56 -6.14 -3.66
CA GLN A 133 1.40 -5.44 -4.20
C GLN A 133 0.32 -6.40 -4.72
N LEU A 134 0.70 -7.46 -5.44
CA LEU A 134 -0.26 -8.46 -5.94
C LEU A 134 -0.90 -9.26 -4.80
N LYS A 135 -0.14 -9.64 -3.77
CA LYS A 135 -0.69 -10.31 -2.58
C LYS A 135 -1.66 -9.41 -1.83
N TYR A 136 -1.33 -8.14 -1.65
CA TYR A 136 -2.19 -7.14 -1.06
C TYR A 136 -3.50 -7.00 -1.86
N ARG A 137 -3.44 -6.86 -3.17
CA ARG A 137 -4.62 -6.82 -4.04
C ARG A 137 -5.44 -8.11 -3.98
N LEU A 138 -4.79 -9.28 -3.98
CA LEU A 138 -5.45 -10.57 -3.91
C LEU A 138 -6.24 -10.74 -2.60
N SER A 139 -5.71 -10.30 -1.45
CA SER A 139 -6.40 -10.35 -0.16
C SER A 139 -7.69 -9.54 -0.18
N ARG A 140 -7.68 -8.39 -0.85
CA ARG A 140 -8.85 -7.51 -0.98
C ARG A 140 -9.93 -8.06 -1.91
N LEU A 141 -9.54 -8.70 -3.00
CA LEU A 141 -10.48 -9.39 -3.90
C LEU A 141 -11.16 -10.59 -3.23
N THR A 142 -10.55 -11.19 -2.21
CA THR A 142 -11.11 -12.38 -1.51
C THR A 142 -12.34 -12.04 -0.67
N GLY A 143 -12.45 -10.81 -0.17
CA GLY A 143 -13.61 -10.32 0.60
C GLY A 143 -14.85 -10.05 -0.25
N LEU A 144 -14.67 -9.72 -1.53
CA LEU A 144 -15.74 -9.36 -2.46
C LEU A 144 -16.66 -10.53 -2.85
N GLY A 145 -16.13 -11.76 -2.97
CA GLY A 145 -16.91 -12.93 -3.40
C GLY A 145 -18.00 -13.36 -2.42
N ARG A 146 -17.81 -13.19 -1.11
CA ARG A 146 -18.78 -13.59 -0.09
C ARG A 146 -19.97 -12.61 0.03
N SER A 147 -19.78 -11.34 -0.26
CA SER A 147 -20.86 -10.35 -0.19
C SER A 147 -21.74 -10.38 -1.44
N MET A 148 -21.16 -10.65 -2.62
CA MET A 148 -21.93 -10.85 -3.86
C MET A 148 -22.77 -12.14 -3.84
N SER A 149 -22.28 -13.20 -3.19
CA SER A 149 -23.05 -14.45 -3.04
C SER A 149 -24.30 -14.33 -2.17
N ARG A 150 -24.38 -13.31 -1.30
CA ARG A 150 -25.56 -13.05 -0.45
C ARG A 150 -26.68 -12.29 -1.18
N LEU A 151 -26.36 -11.56 -2.25
CA LEU A 151 -27.31 -10.78 -3.05
C LEU A 151 -27.90 -11.56 -4.23
N GLY A 152 -27.30 -12.70 -4.61
CA GLY A 152 -27.76 -13.59 -5.66
C GLY A 152 -28.37 -14.87 -5.08
N GLY A 153 -29.61 -14.82 -4.62
CA GLY A 153 -30.35 -15.99 -4.15
C GLY A 153 -30.71 -16.95 -5.31
N GLY A 154 -29.87 -17.97 -5.54
CA GLY A 154 -30.19 -19.03 -6.48
C GLY A 154 -29.02 -19.99 -6.68
N ILE A 155 -29.29 -21.31 -6.54
CA ILE A 155 -28.35 -22.36 -6.86
C ILE A 155 -28.11 -22.32 -8.40
N GLY A 156 -26.91 -21.97 -8.83
CA GLY A 156 -26.46 -22.06 -10.22
C GLY A 156 -26.33 -20.79 -11.04
N THR A 157 -26.68 -19.61 -10.52
CA THR A 157 -26.55 -18.34 -11.24
C THR A 157 -25.36 -17.53 -10.74
N ARG A 158 -24.16 -17.84 -11.21
CA ARG A 158 -23.01 -16.94 -11.10
C ARG A 158 -23.23 -15.74 -12.03
N GLY A 159 -23.40 -14.55 -11.46
CA GLY A 159 -23.56 -13.31 -12.20
C GLY A 159 -22.30 -12.93 -13.01
N PRO A 160 -22.40 -12.04 -14.01
CA PRO A 160 -21.26 -11.57 -14.82
C PRO A 160 -20.12 -10.98 -13.96
N GLY A 161 -20.44 -10.33 -12.83
CA GLY A 161 -19.47 -9.76 -11.91
C GLY A 161 -18.64 -10.80 -11.14
N GLU A 162 -19.24 -11.93 -10.75
CA GLU A 162 -18.53 -13.04 -10.10
C GLU A 162 -17.53 -13.70 -11.06
N LYS A 163 -17.91 -13.87 -12.32
CA LYS A 163 -16.98 -14.41 -13.34
C LYS A 163 -15.79 -13.50 -13.57
N LYS A 164 -16.00 -12.19 -13.61
CA LYS A 164 -14.92 -11.20 -13.78
C LYS A 164 -13.96 -11.25 -12.59
N LEU A 165 -14.50 -11.26 -11.37
CA LEU A 165 -13.71 -11.33 -10.14
C LEU A 165 -12.88 -12.62 -10.05
N GLU A 166 -13.46 -13.75 -10.47
CA GLU A 166 -12.77 -15.04 -10.49
C GLU A 166 -11.63 -15.06 -11.53
N ILE A 167 -11.84 -14.44 -12.69
CA ILE A 167 -10.81 -14.26 -13.72
C ILE A 167 -9.68 -13.37 -13.18
N ASP A 168 -10.00 -12.24 -12.59
CA ASP A 168 -9.01 -11.32 -12.04
C ASP A 168 -8.17 -11.99 -10.93
N ARG A 169 -8.82 -12.76 -10.05
CA ARG A 169 -8.11 -13.56 -9.04
C ARG A 169 -7.17 -14.59 -9.64
N ARG A 170 -7.61 -15.25 -10.69
CA ARG A 170 -6.79 -16.26 -11.39
C ARG A 170 -5.57 -15.61 -12.02
N LEU A 171 -5.76 -14.52 -12.75
CA LEU A 171 -4.65 -13.76 -13.37
C LEU A 171 -3.63 -13.29 -12.34
N ILE A 172 -4.08 -12.77 -11.20
CA ILE A 172 -3.17 -12.33 -10.11
C ILE A 172 -2.42 -13.54 -9.53
N LYS A 173 -3.07 -14.68 -9.31
CA LYS A 173 -2.41 -15.89 -8.80
C LYS A 173 -1.38 -16.44 -9.79
N ASP A 174 -1.70 -16.45 -11.07
CA ASP A 174 -0.79 -16.90 -12.12
C ASP A 174 0.45 -15.98 -12.18
N ARG A 175 0.25 -14.67 -12.08
CA ARG A 175 1.36 -13.70 -12.02
C ARG A 175 2.21 -13.87 -10.76
N ILE A 176 1.60 -14.09 -9.59
CA ILE A 176 2.32 -14.40 -8.34
C ILE A 176 3.17 -15.67 -8.51
N ALA A 177 2.63 -16.71 -9.12
CA ALA A 177 3.36 -17.95 -9.37
C ALA A 177 4.55 -17.74 -10.31
N GLN A 178 4.38 -16.94 -11.35
CA GLN A 178 5.45 -16.56 -12.28
C GLN A 178 6.56 -15.79 -11.54
N LEU A 179 6.20 -14.73 -10.82
CA LEU A 179 7.18 -13.90 -10.08
C LEU A 179 7.95 -14.69 -9.02
N ASN A 180 7.32 -15.66 -8.36
CA ASN A 180 8.02 -16.54 -7.43
C ASN A 180 9.08 -17.41 -8.13
N ARG A 181 8.84 -17.85 -9.37
CA ARG A 181 9.85 -18.57 -10.18
C ARG A 181 10.99 -17.64 -10.54
N GLU A 182 10.69 -16.46 -11.08
CA GLU A 182 11.70 -15.45 -11.43
C GLU A 182 12.56 -15.06 -10.21
N LEU A 183 11.95 -14.88 -9.05
CA LEU A 183 12.66 -14.55 -7.80
C LEU A 183 13.62 -15.69 -7.38
N LYS A 184 13.19 -16.94 -7.56
CA LYS A 184 14.05 -18.10 -7.29
C LYS A 184 15.28 -18.13 -8.20
N GLU A 185 15.10 -17.86 -9.49
CA GLU A 185 16.21 -17.78 -10.47
C GLU A 185 17.20 -16.65 -10.13
N VAL A 186 16.70 -15.46 -9.80
CA VAL A 186 17.53 -14.33 -9.37
C VAL A 186 18.33 -14.66 -8.13
N ARG A 187 17.72 -15.32 -7.14
CA ARG A 187 18.41 -15.77 -5.91
C ARG A 187 19.49 -16.80 -6.21
N GLN A 188 19.20 -17.79 -7.04
CA GLN A 188 20.21 -18.79 -7.45
C GLN A 188 21.40 -18.14 -8.15
N HIS A 189 21.17 -17.22 -9.06
CA HIS A 189 22.23 -16.49 -9.74
C HIS A 189 23.09 -15.67 -8.76
N ARG A 190 22.45 -15.02 -7.80
CA ARG A 190 23.15 -14.27 -6.73
C ARG A 190 24.02 -15.20 -5.88
N ASP A 191 23.51 -16.38 -5.52
CA ASP A 191 24.24 -17.34 -4.69
C ASP A 191 25.48 -17.89 -5.42
N ILE A 192 25.37 -18.15 -6.73
CA ILE A 192 26.51 -18.52 -7.58
C ILE A 192 27.56 -17.41 -7.60
N THR A 193 27.12 -16.16 -7.82
CA THR A 193 28.03 -15.00 -7.86
C THR A 193 28.69 -14.77 -6.49
N ARG A 194 27.96 -14.98 -5.40
CA ARG A 194 28.49 -14.89 -4.03
C ARG A 194 29.54 -15.96 -3.76
N ALA A 195 29.23 -17.23 -4.08
CA ALA A 195 30.17 -18.33 -3.94
C ALA A 195 31.48 -18.10 -4.74
N GLN A 196 31.38 -17.47 -5.90
CA GLN A 196 32.55 -17.13 -6.72
C GLN A 196 33.40 -16.00 -6.08
N ARG A 197 32.75 -15.01 -5.43
CA ARG A 197 33.47 -13.97 -4.66
C ARG A 197 34.16 -14.53 -3.42
N GLU A 198 33.50 -15.45 -2.71
CA GLU A 198 34.10 -16.16 -1.56
C GLU A 198 35.35 -16.96 -1.95
N LYS A 199 35.33 -17.62 -3.10
CA LYS A 199 36.54 -18.29 -3.65
C LYS A 199 37.70 -17.32 -3.93
N ASN A 200 37.39 -16.09 -4.31
CA ASN A 200 38.37 -15.05 -4.60
C ASN A 200 38.84 -14.31 -3.34
N GLN A 201 38.44 -14.74 -2.14
CA GLN A 201 38.82 -14.18 -0.84
C GLN A 201 38.61 -12.64 -0.72
N MET A 202 37.66 -12.09 -1.43
CA MET A 202 37.31 -10.66 -1.29
C MET A 202 36.54 -10.44 0.00
N PRO A 203 37.06 -9.64 0.93
CA PRO A 203 36.29 -9.29 2.14
C PRO A 203 35.08 -8.44 1.76
N VAL A 204 33.90 -8.84 2.24
CA VAL A 204 32.65 -8.08 2.06
C VAL A 204 32.16 -7.61 3.42
N ALA A 205 32.03 -6.30 3.60
CA ALA A 205 31.47 -5.70 4.80
C ALA A 205 30.11 -5.04 4.48
N ALA A 206 29.12 -5.24 5.33
CA ALA A 206 27.84 -4.57 5.23
C ALA A 206 27.63 -3.66 6.43
N ILE A 207 27.31 -2.37 6.18
CA ILE A 207 26.97 -1.41 7.23
C ILE A 207 25.45 -1.38 7.37
N VAL A 208 24.95 -1.79 8.54
CA VAL A 208 23.54 -1.88 8.84
C VAL A 208 23.18 -0.94 9.99
N GLY A 209 22.00 -0.33 9.94
CA GLY A 209 21.53 0.57 11.00
C GLY A 209 20.28 1.31 10.56
N TYR A 210 19.63 1.99 11.50
CA TYR A 210 18.43 2.80 11.26
C TYR A 210 18.68 3.95 10.27
N THR A 211 17.60 4.48 9.68
CA THR A 211 17.66 5.72 8.88
C THR A 211 18.30 6.84 9.71
N ASN A 212 19.08 7.69 9.06
CA ASN A 212 19.84 8.79 9.70
C ASN A 212 20.90 8.39 10.73
N ALA A 213 21.24 7.11 10.88
CA ALA A 213 22.32 6.64 11.76
C ALA A 213 23.74 6.92 11.23
N GLY A 214 23.90 7.75 10.22
CA GLY A 214 25.21 8.14 9.68
C GLY A 214 25.91 7.09 8.80
N LYS A 215 25.20 6.04 8.33
CA LYS A 215 25.80 4.98 7.49
C LYS A 215 26.50 5.50 6.23
N SER A 216 25.83 6.39 5.51
CA SER A 216 26.38 6.99 4.28
C SER A 216 27.58 7.89 4.58
N THR A 217 27.54 8.65 5.64
CA THR A 217 28.65 9.48 6.12
C THR A 217 29.88 8.61 6.44
N LEU A 218 29.65 7.49 7.15
CA LEU A 218 30.72 6.55 7.49
C LEU A 218 31.35 5.94 6.22
N ILE A 219 30.53 5.49 5.26
CA ILE A 219 31.02 4.93 3.99
C ILE A 219 31.84 5.99 3.25
N ASN A 220 31.31 7.20 3.09
CA ASN A 220 32.00 8.27 2.37
C ASN A 220 33.35 8.62 3.04
N THR A 221 33.37 8.64 4.37
CA THR A 221 34.62 8.90 5.13
C THR A 221 35.66 7.77 4.92
N LEU A 222 35.21 6.52 4.90
CA LEU A 222 36.09 5.35 4.72
C LEU A 222 36.61 5.18 3.28
N THR A 223 35.80 5.61 2.30
CA THR A 223 36.13 5.46 0.87
C THR A 223 36.71 6.72 0.24
N ASN A 224 36.79 7.83 0.98
CA ASN A 224 37.20 9.15 0.48
C ASN A 224 36.34 9.61 -0.72
N ALA A 225 35.07 9.24 -0.76
CA ALA A 225 34.12 9.54 -1.84
C ALA A 225 33.23 10.75 -1.48
#